data_3d61d28945db276e71c0f81529e0250a
#
_entry.id   3d61d28945db276e71c0f81529e0250a
#
_cell.length_a   1.000
_cell.length_b   1.000
_cell.length_c   1.000
_cell.angle_alpha   90.00
_cell.angle_beta   90.00
_cell.angle_gamma   90.00
#
_symmetry.space_group_name_H-M   'P 1'
#
loop_
_entity.id
_entity.type
_entity.pdbx_description
1 polymer ?
#
loop_
_entity_poly.entity_id
_entity_poly.type
_entity_poly.pdbx_seq_one_letter_code
_entity_poly.pdbx_strand_id
1 'polypeptide(L)'
;MNTPDEDRAGPGKTRRRWFAGLAALGGVGLFGAGTAVAQPWGHRHGRDPEEIARRLERRIDRMVRSGGGTPEQRDRIVAIARTALTDLRPMRDQVRQARRQGLELLAAPTIDRAALEKLRATQMQSADALSRRMLQAMADAAEVLTPEQRAKVAERMKRRMEHRWRR
;
A
#
# COMPACT_ATOMS: atom_id res chain seq x y z
N MET A 1 -18.14 -39.69 -49.89
CA MET A 1 -18.24 -40.21 -48.51
C MET A 1 -17.21 -39.46 -47.72
N ASN A 2 -17.65 -38.40 -47.04
CA ASN A 2 -16.82 -37.44 -46.31
C ASN A 2 -16.83 -37.83 -44.81
N THR A 3 -15.69 -38.15 -44.26
CA THR A 3 -15.49 -38.29 -42.81
C THR A 3 -15.06 -36.94 -42.22
N PRO A 4 -15.68 -36.45 -41.12
CA PRO A 4 -15.24 -35.22 -40.48
C PRO A 4 -14.02 -35.47 -39.60
N ASP A 5 -13.13 -34.51 -39.66
CA ASP A 5 -11.89 -34.38 -38.91
C ASP A 5 -12.21 -34.10 -37.43
N GLU A 6 -11.80 -34.98 -36.52
CA GLU A 6 -11.97 -34.80 -35.10
C GLU A 6 -10.89 -33.86 -34.53
N ASP A 7 -11.34 -32.72 -34.15
CA ASP A 7 -10.65 -31.62 -33.50
C ASP A 7 -9.95 -32.07 -32.20
N ARG A 8 -8.62 -32.14 -32.21
CA ARG A 8 -7.78 -32.45 -31.05
C ARG A 8 -7.66 -31.22 -30.16
N ALA A 9 -8.60 -31.03 -29.26
CA ALA A 9 -8.50 -30.07 -28.17
C ALA A 9 -7.46 -30.54 -27.13
N GLY A 10 -6.25 -29.99 -27.16
CA GLY A 10 -5.18 -30.25 -26.19
C GLY A 10 -5.49 -29.77 -24.77
N PRO A 11 -5.13 -30.53 -23.72
CA PRO A 11 -5.51 -30.29 -22.31
C PRO A 11 -4.68 -29.22 -21.59
N GLY A 12 -4.21 -28.21 -22.29
CA GLY A 12 -3.23 -27.22 -21.71
C GLY A 12 -3.77 -25.87 -21.25
N LYS A 13 -4.96 -25.46 -21.70
CA LYS A 13 -5.39 -24.05 -21.51
C LYS A 13 -6.31 -23.79 -20.31
N THR A 14 -6.94 -24.81 -19.77
CA THR A 14 -7.90 -24.67 -18.67
C THR A 14 -7.27 -24.61 -17.28
N ARG A 15 -6.16 -25.30 -17.06
CA ARG A 15 -5.46 -25.29 -15.76
C ARG A 15 -4.83 -23.93 -15.40
N ARG A 16 -4.34 -23.21 -16.41
CA ARG A 16 -3.67 -21.91 -16.20
C ARG A 16 -4.65 -20.78 -15.81
N ARG A 17 -5.92 -20.89 -16.17
CA ARG A 17 -6.96 -19.91 -15.80
C ARG A 17 -7.51 -20.10 -14.40
N TRP A 18 -7.45 -21.31 -13.84
CA TRP A 18 -7.89 -21.60 -12.46
C TRP A 18 -6.97 -20.97 -11.42
N PHE A 19 -5.66 -21.04 -11.64
CA PHE A 19 -4.68 -20.41 -10.73
C PHE A 19 -4.70 -18.88 -10.77
N ALA A 20 -5.08 -18.28 -11.89
CA ALA A 20 -5.26 -16.83 -11.99
C ALA A 20 -6.47 -16.33 -11.19
N GLY A 21 -7.52 -17.14 -11.04
CA GLY A 21 -8.71 -16.81 -10.23
C GLY A 21 -8.46 -16.90 -8.72
N LEU A 22 -7.66 -17.85 -8.27
CA LEU A 22 -7.31 -18.01 -6.84
C LEU A 22 -6.38 -16.89 -6.34
N ALA A 23 -5.51 -16.36 -7.19
CA ALA A 23 -4.66 -15.22 -6.84
C ALA A 23 -5.49 -13.92 -6.66
N ALA A 24 -6.64 -13.79 -7.33
CA ALA A 24 -7.53 -12.65 -7.18
C ALA A 24 -8.40 -12.72 -5.90
N LEU A 25 -8.76 -13.94 -5.44
CA LEU A 25 -9.54 -14.13 -4.22
C LEU A 25 -8.70 -14.08 -2.94
N GLY A 26 -7.41 -14.48 -3.02
CA GLY A 26 -6.47 -14.40 -1.88
C GLY A 26 -6.02 -12.98 -1.55
N GLY A 27 -6.21 -12.02 -2.45
CA GLY A 27 -5.80 -10.62 -2.25
C GLY A 27 -6.77 -9.77 -1.43
N VAL A 28 -8.00 -10.19 -1.25
CA VAL A 28 -9.06 -9.34 -0.65
C VAL A 28 -9.45 -9.79 0.76
N GLY A 29 -9.28 -11.08 1.11
CA GLY A 29 -9.89 -11.63 2.34
C GLY A 29 -8.99 -11.65 3.57
N LEU A 30 -7.72 -11.98 3.45
CA LEU A 30 -6.84 -12.19 4.60
C LEU A 30 -6.01 -10.96 5.00
N PHE A 31 -5.87 -9.96 4.11
CA PHE A 31 -5.05 -8.78 4.34
C PHE A 31 -5.74 -7.46 4.00
N GLY A 32 -7.06 -7.48 3.81
CA GLY A 32 -7.82 -6.38 3.21
C GLY A 32 -8.11 -5.17 4.10
N ALA A 33 -8.08 -5.30 5.42
CA ALA A 33 -8.44 -4.18 6.30
C ALA A 33 -7.32 -3.13 6.46
N GLY A 34 -6.07 -3.48 6.16
CA GLY A 34 -4.93 -2.57 6.27
C GLY A 34 -4.57 -1.81 4.98
N THR A 35 -5.18 -2.15 3.84
CA THR A 35 -4.72 -1.64 2.54
C THR A 35 -5.27 -0.27 2.17
N ALA A 36 -6.39 0.15 2.73
CA ALA A 36 -6.98 1.45 2.42
C ALA A 36 -6.12 2.63 2.89
N VAL A 37 -5.39 2.47 3.99
CA VAL A 37 -4.47 3.50 4.52
C VAL A 37 -3.07 3.40 3.90
N ALA A 38 -2.69 2.22 3.40
CA ALA A 38 -1.35 1.95 2.85
C ALA A 38 -1.20 2.26 1.34
N GLN A 39 -2.27 2.63 0.64
CA GLN A 39 -2.25 2.84 -0.82
C GLN A 39 -1.48 4.06 -1.35
N PRO A 40 -1.13 5.11 -0.59
CA PRO A 40 -0.26 6.15 -1.15
C PRO A 40 1.15 5.66 -1.53
N TRP A 41 1.54 4.48 -1.06
CA TRP A 41 2.91 3.96 -1.14
C TRP A 41 3.04 2.74 -2.06
N GLY A 42 2.19 2.66 -3.07
CA GLY A 42 2.05 1.62 -4.09
C GLY A 42 3.25 0.71 -4.32
N HIS A 43 2.95 -0.58 -4.42
CA HIS A 43 3.86 -1.70 -4.69
C HIS A 43 4.80 -1.45 -5.87
N ARG A 44 5.99 -0.90 -5.61
CA ARG A 44 7.09 -0.94 -6.57
C ARG A 44 8.31 -1.48 -5.83
N HIS A 45 8.54 -2.76 -6.01
CA HIS A 45 9.71 -3.48 -5.53
C HIS A 45 10.97 -2.78 -6.05
N GLY A 46 11.93 -2.55 -5.17
CA GLY A 46 13.31 -2.18 -5.55
C GLY A 46 13.61 -0.68 -5.71
N ARG A 47 12.79 0.23 -5.18
CA ARG A 47 13.18 1.65 -5.21
C ARG A 47 14.13 1.98 -4.07
N ASP A 48 15.22 2.65 -4.45
CA ASP A 48 16.16 3.28 -3.53
C ASP A 48 15.38 4.13 -2.50
N PRO A 49 15.61 3.95 -1.19
CA PRO A 49 15.02 4.76 -0.14
C PRO A 49 15.17 6.26 -0.37
N GLU A 50 16.31 6.69 -0.91
CA GLU A 50 16.58 8.08 -1.26
C GLU A 50 15.67 8.58 -2.40
N GLU A 51 15.39 7.73 -3.37
CA GLU A 51 14.45 8.10 -4.45
C GLU A 51 13.03 8.29 -3.91
N ILE A 52 12.62 7.46 -2.95
CA ILE A 52 11.33 7.59 -2.27
C ILE A 52 11.26 8.91 -1.50
N ALA A 53 12.31 9.22 -0.73
CA ALA A 53 12.41 10.48 0.02
C ALA A 53 12.32 11.69 -0.92
N ARG A 54 13.14 11.74 -1.98
CA ARG A 54 13.13 12.82 -2.98
C ARG A 54 11.77 13.00 -3.65
N ARG A 55 11.05 11.92 -3.94
CA ARG A 55 9.68 12.00 -4.50
C ARG A 55 8.68 12.56 -3.51
N LEU A 56 8.80 12.16 -2.25
CA LEU A 56 7.96 12.67 -1.16
C LEU A 56 8.20 14.16 -0.97
N GLU A 57 9.44 14.62 -0.94
CA GLU A 57 9.81 16.03 -0.83
C GLU A 57 9.23 16.88 -1.96
N ARG A 58 9.37 16.43 -3.20
CA ARG A 58 8.77 17.12 -4.34
C ARG A 58 7.23 17.18 -4.25
N ARG A 59 6.61 16.18 -3.64
CA ARG A 59 5.16 16.17 -3.42
C ARG A 59 4.76 17.13 -2.32
N ILE A 60 5.50 17.15 -1.21
CA ILE A 60 5.31 18.09 -0.09
C ILE A 60 5.48 19.52 -0.59
N ASP A 61 6.56 19.80 -1.30
CA ASP A 61 6.85 21.12 -1.88
C ASP A 61 5.67 21.64 -2.73
N ARG A 62 5.17 20.83 -3.66
CA ARG A 62 4.00 21.20 -4.46
C ARG A 62 2.74 21.40 -3.63
N MET A 63 2.55 20.60 -2.60
CA MET A 63 1.38 20.68 -1.71
C MET A 63 1.42 21.96 -0.88
N VAL A 64 2.55 22.25 -0.25
CA VAL A 64 2.73 23.44 0.60
C VAL A 64 2.59 24.72 -0.22
N ARG A 65 3.31 24.84 -1.34
CA ARG A 65 3.16 26.02 -2.25
C ARG A 65 1.73 26.20 -2.71
N SER A 66 1.07 25.13 -3.06
CA SER A 66 -0.30 25.20 -3.53
C SER A 66 -1.32 25.58 -2.44
N GLY A 67 -0.99 25.35 -1.17
CA GLY A 67 -1.78 25.82 -0.02
C GLY A 67 -1.46 27.25 0.40
N GLY A 68 -0.44 27.88 -0.17
CA GLY A 68 0.05 29.18 0.26
C GLY A 68 1.00 29.09 1.47
N GLY A 69 1.67 27.95 1.64
CA GLY A 69 2.64 27.77 2.71
C GLY A 69 4.02 28.36 2.39
N THR A 70 4.81 28.62 3.44
CA THR A 70 6.14 29.19 3.36
C THR A 70 7.23 28.12 3.15
N PRO A 71 8.45 28.51 2.72
CA PRO A 71 9.60 27.60 2.66
C PRO A 71 9.93 26.95 4.01
N GLU A 72 9.82 27.68 5.12
CA GLU A 72 10.10 27.17 6.47
C GLU A 72 9.08 26.12 6.88
N GLN A 73 7.79 26.31 6.55
CA GLN A 73 6.75 25.33 6.75
C GLN A 73 7.02 24.05 5.92
N ARG A 74 7.43 24.23 4.68
CA ARG A 74 7.84 23.12 3.80
C ARG A 74 8.98 22.32 4.42
N ASP A 75 10.03 22.97 4.92
CA ASP A 75 11.20 22.29 5.49
C ASP A 75 10.86 21.52 6.77
N ARG A 76 10.01 22.08 7.63
CA ARG A 76 9.47 21.38 8.81
C ARG A 76 8.67 20.14 8.42
N ILE A 77 7.79 20.24 7.44
CA ILE A 77 6.98 19.10 6.97
C ILE A 77 7.87 18.03 6.33
N VAL A 78 8.93 18.43 5.60
CA VAL A 78 9.91 17.48 5.05
C VAL A 78 10.65 16.73 6.15
N ALA A 79 11.08 17.42 7.22
CA ALA A 79 11.74 16.79 8.35
C ALA A 79 10.83 15.75 9.03
N ILE A 80 9.57 16.09 9.33
CA ILE A 80 8.57 15.17 9.89
C ILE A 80 8.40 13.96 8.97
N ALA A 81 8.28 14.17 7.67
CA ALA A 81 8.09 13.10 6.70
C ALA A 81 9.31 12.16 6.59
N ARG A 82 10.53 12.68 6.66
CA ARG A 82 11.77 11.89 6.67
C ARG A 82 11.85 11.01 7.91
N THR A 83 11.59 11.58 9.11
CA THR A 83 11.52 10.80 10.36
C THR A 83 10.50 9.69 10.26
N ALA A 84 9.28 10.01 9.81
CA ALA A 84 8.24 9.00 9.62
C ALA A 84 8.63 7.90 8.62
N LEU A 85 9.34 8.21 7.53
CA LEU A 85 9.83 7.20 6.58
C LEU A 85 10.83 6.25 7.24
N THR A 86 11.72 6.77 8.09
CA THR A 86 12.69 5.97 8.84
C THR A 86 11.98 5.03 9.81
N ASP A 87 11.04 5.53 10.60
CA ASP A 87 10.27 4.74 11.57
C ASP A 87 9.39 3.67 10.92
N LEU A 88 8.81 3.99 9.76
CA LEU A 88 7.92 3.09 9.04
C LEU A 88 8.67 2.00 8.25
N ARG A 89 9.97 2.12 8.04
CA ARG A 89 10.77 1.15 7.27
C ARG A 89 10.74 -0.25 7.89
N PRO A 90 11.11 -0.46 9.17
CA PRO A 90 11.07 -1.78 9.79
C PRO A 90 9.65 -2.39 9.81
N MET A 91 8.63 -1.58 10.03
CA MET A 91 7.24 -2.04 10.02
C MET A 91 6.82 -2.59 8.65
N ARG A 92 7.26 -1.96 7.56
CA ARG A 92 7.02 -2.44 6.19
C ARG A 92 7.78 -3.71 5.88
N ASP A 93 8.98 -3.85 6.41
CA ASP A 93 9.77 -5.07 6.26
C ASP A 93 9.08 -6.24 6.96
N GLN A 94 8.55 -6.04 8.15
CA GLN A 94 7.74 -7.03 8.88
C GLN A 94 6.50 -7.47 8.06
N VAL A 95 5.77 -6.51 7.47
CA VAL A 95 4.62 -6.82 6.60
C VAL A 95 5.04 -7.65 5.38
N ARG A 96 6.19 -7.33 4.75
CA ARG A 96 6.72 -8.11 3.63
C ARG A 96 7.12 -9.52 4.03
N GLN A 97 7.77 -9.65 5.18
CA GLN A 97 8.19 -10.94 5.72
C GLN A 97 6.99 -11.83 6.02
N ALA A 98 5.97 -11.30 6.67
CA ALA A 98 4.78 -12.04 6.99
C ALA A 98 3.98 -12.47 5.74
N ARG A 99 3.98 -11.67 4.67
CA ARG A 99 3.40 -12.12 3.38
C ARG A 99 4.12 -13.33 2.82
N ARG A 100 5.46 -13.36 2.88
CA ARG A 100 6.25 -14.53 2.46
C ARG A 100 5.92 -15.74 3.31
N GLN A 101 5.93 -15.56 4.63
CA GLN A 101 5.58 -16.63 5.58
C GLN A 101 4.15 -17.16 5.35
N GLY A 102 3.18 -16.28 5.05
CA GLY A 102 1.83 -16.69 4.69
C GLY A 102 1.78 -17.55 3.42
N LEU A 103 2.56 -17.20 2.40
CA LEU A 103 2.67 -18.01 1.18
C LEU A 103 3.30 -19.38 1.46
N GLU A 104 4.33 -19.45 2.30
CA GLU A 104 4.97 -20.70 2.72
C GLU A 104 3.99 -21.62 3.48
N LEU A 105 3.23 -21.08 4.43
CA LEU A 105 2.19 -21.81 5.15
C LEU A 105 1.08 -22.34 4.23
N LEU A 106 0.70 -21.56 3.22
CA LEU A 106 -0.32 -21.98 2.24
C LEU A 106 0.22 -22.97 1.19
N ALA A 107 1.53 -23.00 0.95
CA ALA A 107 2.18 -23.96 0.05
C ALA A 107 2.58 -25.27 0.73
N ALA A 108 2.44 -25.37 2.06
CA ALA A 108 2.78 -26.58 2.81
C ALA A 108 1.88 -27.76 2.42
N PRO A 109 2.38 -29.01 2.50
CA PRO A 109 1.58 -30.21 2.20
C PRO A 109 0.32 -30.33 3.07
N THR A 110 0.37 -29.82 4.29
CA THR A 110 -0.77 -29.75 5.23
C THR A 110 -0.96 -28.31 5.66
N ILE A 111 -2.19 -27.81 5.58
CA ILE A 111 -2.51 -26.43 5.96
C ILE A 111 -2.62 -26.31 7.47
N ASP A 112 -1.67 -25.62 8.09
CA ASP A 112 -1.71 -25.26 9.50
C ASP A 112 -2.56 -23.98 9.71
N ARG A 113 -3.84 -24.18 10.03
CA ARG A 113 -4.79 -23.08 10.29
C ARG A 113 -4.43 -22.28 11.53
N ALA A 114 -3.82 -22.91 12.56
CA ALA A 114 -3.42 -22.23 13.79
C ALA A 114 -2.24 -21.28 13.51
N ALA A 115 -1.24 -21.72 12.75
CA ALA A 115 -0.14 -20.87 12.32
C ALA A 115 -0.61 -19.70 11.43
N LEU A 116 -1.56 -19.92 10.53
CA LEU A 116 -2.15 -18.87 9.71
C LEU A 116 -2.89 -17.83 10.57
N GLU A 117 -3.66 -18.26 11.57
CA GLU A 117 -4.36 -17.34 12.47
C GLU A 117 -3.37 -16.53 13.34
N LYS A 118 -2.32 -17.17 13.87
CA LYS A 118 -1.24 -16.48 14.59
C LYS A 118 -0.57 -15.43 13.70
N LEU A 119 -0.29 -15.76 12.44
CA LEU A 119 0.27 -14.83 11.48
C LEU A 119 -0.68 -13.65 11.22
N ARG A 120 -1.99 -13.92 11.05
CA ARG A 120 -3.01 -12.88 10.89
C ARG A 120 -3.03 -11.93 12.10
N ALA A 121 -3.06 -12.46 13.32
CA ALA A 121 -3.08 -11.65 14.54
C ALA A 121 -1.86 -10.72 14.62
N THR A 122 -0.66 -11.26 14.35
CA THR A 122 0.58 -10.46 14.30
C THR A 122 0.53 -9.38 13.21
N GLN A 123 -0.06 -9.69 12.04
CA GLN A 123 -0.23 -8.71 10.97
C GLN A 123 -1.19 -7.58 11.33
N MET A 124 -2.26 -7.88 12.06
CA MET A 124 -3.19 -6.84 12.53
C MET A 124 -2.52 -5.88 13.50
N GLN A 125 -1.71 -6.39 14.43
CA GLN A 125 -0.93 -5.55 15.35
C GLN A 125 0.08 -4.66 14.60
N SER A 126 0.80 -5.22 13.62
CA SER A 126 1.75 -4.47 12.80
C SER A 126 1.05 -3.40 11.95
N ALA A 127 -0.13 -3.70 11.41
CA ALA A 127 -0.92 -2.76 10.63
C ALA A 127 -1.45 -1.61 11.51
N ASP A 128 -1.89 -1.90 12.72
CA ASP A 128 -2.33 -0.89 13.68
C ASP A 128 -1.18 0.07 14.06
N ALA A 129 -0.02 -0.47 14.42
CA ALA A 129 1.17 0.32 14.75
C ALA A 129 1.61 1.23 13.57
N LEU A 130 1.63 0.67 12.36
CA LEU A 130 1.95 1.42 11.14
C LEU A 130 0.92 2.54 10.87
N SER A 131 -0.36 2.24 11.04
CA SER A 131 -1.45 3.20 10.86
C SER A 131 -1.36 4.35 11.86
N ARG A 132 -1.15 4.04 13.14
CA ARG A 132 -0.97 5.05 14.20
C ARG A 132 0.21 5.96 13.90
N ARG A 133 1.38 5.39 13.56
CA ARG A 133 2.58 6.18 13.26
C ARG A 133 2.38 7.08 12.03
N MET A 134 1.69 6.58 11.01
CA MET A 134 1.35 7.37 9.84
C MET A 134 0.41 8.53 10.16
N LEU A 135 -0.63 8.27 10.95
CA LEU A 135 -1.60 9.29 11.35
C LEU A 135 -0.94 10.37 12.21
N GLN A 136 -0.07 10.00 13.14
CA GLN A 136 0.72 10.96 13.91
C GLN A 136 1.55 11.87 13.01
N ALA A 137 2.32 11.31 12.08
CA ALA A 137 3.12 12.12 11.15
C ALA A 137 2.27 13.05 10.27
N MET A 138 1.07 12.62 9.91
CA MET A 138 0.13 13.46 9.16
C MET A 138 -0.43 14.59 10.03
N ALA A 139 -0.73 14.32 11.30
CA ALA A 139 -1.17 15.33 12.26
C ALA A 139 -0.07 16.37 12.51
N ASP A 140 1.15 15.91 12.85
CA ASP A 140 2.31 16.75 13.06
C ASP A 140 2.57 17.68 11.85
N ALA A 141 2.49 17.12 10.63
CA ALA A 141 2.65 17.89 9.40
C ALA A 141 1.50 18.90 9.16
N ALA A 142 0.29 18.55 9.56
CA ALA A 142 -0.86 19.43 9.45
C ALA A 142 -0.78 20.60 10.46
N GLU A 143 -0.24 20.38 11.65
CA GLU A 143 -0.07 21.41 12.68
C GLU A 143 0.94 22.51 12.26
N VAL A 144 1.87 22.21 11.36
CA VAL A 144 2.79 23.23 10.78
C VAL A 144 2.05 24.26 9.93
N LEU A 145 0.88 23.92 9.39
CA LEU A 145 0.09 24.76 8.50
C LEU A 145 -0.98 25.55 9.28
N THR A 146 -1.33 26.74 8.82
CA THR A 146 -2.49 27.47 9.36
C THR A 146 -3.80 26.73 9.03
N PRO A 147 -4.92 27.01 9.75
CA PRO A 147 -6.22 26.42 9.44
C PRO A 147 -6.65 26.65 7.99
N GLU A 148 -6.42 27.84 7.44
CA GLU A 148 -6.77 28.22 6.07
C GLU A 148 -5.93 27.45 5.04
N GLN A 149 -4.63 27.27 5.32
CA GLN A 149 -3.74 26.48 4.48
C GLN A 149 -4.15 25.00 4.49
N ARG A 150 -4.49 24.46 5.67
CA ARG A 150 -5.01 23.08 5.79
C ARG A 150 -6.29 22.87 4.98
N ALA A 151 -7.23 23.80 5.07
CA ALA A 151 -8.47 23.74 4.30
C ALA A 151 -8.21 23.69 2.79
N LYS A 152 -7.32 24.57 2.28
CA LYS A 152 -6.92 24.57 0.86
C LYS A 152 -6.27 23.26 0.41
N VAL A 153 -5.38 22.68 1.25
CA VAL A 153 -4.74 21.41 0.98
C VAL A 153 -5.76 20.27 0.96
N ALA A 154 -6.66 20.21 1.95
CA ALA A 154 -7.70 19.20 2.06
C ALA A 154 -8.64 19.22 0.84
N GLU A 155 -9.12 20.38 0.43
CA GLU A 155 -9.98 20.53 -0.74
C GLU A 155 -9.31 20.02 -2.03
N ARG A 156 -8.03 20.30 -2.22
CA ARG A 156 -7.27 19.79 -3.37
C ARG A 156 -7.08 18.27 -3.33
N MET A 157 -6.85 17.72 -2.15
CA MET A 157 -6.76 16.26 -1.98
C MET A 157 -8.08 15.59 -2.30
N LYS A 158 -9.21 16.17 -1.84
CA LYS A 158 -10.56 15.68 -2.12
C LYS A 158 -10.84 15.65 -3.63
N ARG A 159 -10.61 16.76 -4.34
CA ARG A 159 -10.78 16.82 -5.81
C ARG A 159 -9.95 15.78 -6.54
N ARG A 160 -8.69 15.53 -6.12
CA ARG A 160 -7.85 14.49 -6.73
C ARG A 160 -8.38 13.08 -6.51
N MET A 161 -8.96 12.81 -5.33
CA MET A 161 -9.60 11.52 -5.05
C MET A 161 -10.83 11.32 -5.94
N GLU A 162 -11.70 12.31 -6.05
CA GLU A 162 -12.90 12.27 -6.90
C GLU A 162 -12.57 12.01 -8.37
N HIS A 163 -11.56 12.70 -8.93
CA HIS A 163 -11.10 12.45 -10.30
C HIS A 163 -10.52 11.05 -10.52
N ARG A 164 -9.95 10.43 -9.48
CA ARG A 164 -9.40 9.07 -9.57
C ARG A 164 -10.49 7.99 -9.59
N TRP A 165 -11.63 8.24 -8.96
CA TRP A 165 -12.75 7.28 -8.91
C TRP A 165 -13.64 7.34 -10.15
N ARG A 166 -13.54 8.41 -10.96
CA ARG A 166 -14.32 8.59 -12.20
C ARG A 166 -13.65 7.98 -13.44
N ARG A 167 -12.43 7.45 -13.31
CA ARG A 167 -11.67 6.78 -14.40
C ARG A 167 -11.63 5.27 -14.20
#